data_609c060faab2e23df771268560faf12b
#
_entry.id   609c060faab2e23df771268560faf12b
#
_cell.length_a   1.000
_cell.length_b   1.000
_cell.length_c   1.000
_cell.angle_alpha   90.00
_cell.angle_beta   90.00
_cell.angle_gamma   90.00
#
_symmetry.space_group_name_H-M   'P 1'
#
loop_
_entity.id
_entity.type
_entity.pdbx_description
1 polymer ?
#
loop_
_entity_poly.entity_id
_entity_poly.type
_entity_poly.pdbx_seq_one_letter_code
_entity_poly.pdbx_strand_id
1 'polypeptide(L)'
;MLPTLDARLTAAAELVLPGKPVADIGCDHGKLTAVLAASGKYPKVIGADLRPGPLAKAKQTLEHAGCEDRAELRLGDGLSVLSAGEVGTIVLAGVSAQTTWEIIEKTPWVSQPGGPRLVMVPATRHSELRRWLWEHGFTLAADRPVQAAGRWYAVMAAEYTGEKKTPAFTECLFGRTGEWPEGEGYAAWQKAKLPRFRLGVPDGSLLAQEIDDLLAGLPR
;
A
#
# COMPACT_ATOMS: atom_id res chain seq x y z
N MET A 1 4.55 -13.66 -22.74
CA MET A 1 3.75 -12.40 -22.79
C MET A 1 3.61 -11.85 -21.38
N LEU A 2 3.83 -10.55 -21.19
CA LEU A 2 3.69 -9.92 -19.87
C LEU A 2 2.23 -9.90 -19.40
N PRO A 3 1.98 -10.17 -18.11
CA PRO A 3 0.64 -10.07 -17.55
C PRO A 3 0.16 -8.60 -17.51
N THR A 4 -1.13 -8.40 -17.71
CA THR A 4 -1.76 -7.08 -17.54
C THR A 4 -2.00 -6.83 -16.05
N LEU A 5 -1.54 -5.68 -15.56
CA LEU A 5 -1.85 -5.19 -14.22
C LEU A 5 -3.16 -4.43 -14.24
N ASP A 6 -3.93 -4.53 -13.15
CA ASP A 6 -5.02 -3.59 -12.91
C ASP A 6 -4.48 -2.21 -12.51
N ALA A 7 -5.34 -1.20 -12.46
CA ALA A 7 -4.93 0.16 -12.16
C ALA A 7 -4.22 0.32 -10.80
N ARG A 8 -4.57 -0.50 -9.79
CA ARG A 8 -3.94 -0.48 -8.45
C ARG A 8 -2.48 -0.93 -8.52
N LEU A 9 -2.25 -2.08 -9.15
CA LEU A 9 -0.91 -2.66 -9.28
C LEU A 9 -0.04 -1.82 -10.23
N THR A 10 -0.64 -1.22 -11.26
CA THR A 10 0.05 -0.25 -12.14
C THR A 10 0.53 0.95 -11.33
N ALA A 11 -0.36 1.57 -10.55
CA ALA A 11 0.01 2.69 -9.70
C ALA A 11 1.05 2.31 -8.64
N ALA A 12 0.97 1.10 -8.07
CA ALA A 12 1.98 0.60 -7.15
C ALA A 12 3.35 0.46 -7.83
N ALA A 13 3.41 -0.11 -9.04
CA ALA A 13 4.65 -0.26 -9.80
C ALA A 13 5.32 1.09 -10.10
N GLU A 14 4.53 2.15 -10.37
CA GLU A 14 5.02 3.50 -10.64
C GLU A 14 5.65 4.17 -9.41
N LEU A 15 5.29 3.75 -8.19
CA LEU A 15 5.83 4.29 -6.94
C LEU A 15 7.08 3.54 -6.43
N VAL A 16 7.48 2.44 -7.07
CA VAL A 16 8.71 1.71 -6.75
C VAL A 16 9.93 2.51 -7.16
N LEU A 17 10.92 2.63 -6.27
CA LEU A 17 12.17 3.35 -6.53
C LEU A 17 13.02 2.62 -7.58
N PRO A 18 13.31 3.22 -8.74
CA PRO A 18 14.16 2.61 -9.72
C PRO A 18 15.62 2.53 -9.26
N GLY A 19 16.39 1.61 -9.83
CA GLY A 19 17.82 1.45 -9.56
C GLY A 19 18.14 0.75 -8.23
N LYS A 20 17.13 0.35 -7.45
CA LYS A 20 17.30 -0.40 -6.20
C LYS A 20 16.55 -1.74 -6.27
N PRO A 21 16.96 -2.77 -5.51
CA PRO A 21 16.20 -4.00 -5.40
C PRO A 21 14.80 -3.76 -4.83
N VAL A 22 13.82 -4.57 -5.26
CA VAL A 22 12.43 -4.48 -4.81
C VAL A 22 11.90 -5.83 -4.39
N ALA A 23 11.06 -5.86 -3.35
CA ALA A 23 10.31 -7.05 -2.93
C ALA A 23 8.80 -6.83 -3.07
N ASP A 24 8.12 -7.79 -3.68
CA ASP A 24 6.66 -7.92 -3.81
C ASP A 24 6.19 -8.99 -2.81
N ILE A 25 5.65 -8.55 -1.68
CA ILE A 25 5.29 -9.40 -0.55
C ILE A 25 3.80 -9.74 -0.59
N GLY A 26 3.48 -11.03 -0.57
CA GLY A 26 2.17 -11.54 -0.92
C GLY A 26 1.96 -11.47 -2.44
N CYS A 27 2.97 -11.89 -3.20
CA CYS A 27 2.99 -11.75 -4.66
C CYS A 27 1.92 -12.55 -5.40
N ASP A 28 1.22 -13.44 -4.70
CA ASP A 28 0.15 -14.30 -5.23
C ASP A 28 0.59 -15.00 -6.54
N HIS A 29 -0.04 -14.71 -7.65
CA HIS A 29 0.30 -15.28 -8.97
C HIS A 29 1.48 -14.56 -9.67
N GLY A 30 2.21 -13.68 -9.00
CA GLY A 30 3.43 -13.03 -9.48
C GLY A 30 3.24 -12.04 -10.62
N LYS A 31 2.03 -11.49 -10.83
CA LYS A 31 1.79 -10.54 -11.93
C LYS A 31 2.62 -9.27 -11.79
N LEU A 32 2.62 -8.68 -10.59
CA LEU A 32 3.43 -7.48 -10.32
C LEU A 32 4.92 -7.81 -10.36
N THR A 33 5.32 -8.89 -9.71
CA THR A 33 6.71 -9.40 -9.75
C THR A 33 7.22 -9.52 -11.19
N ALA A 34 6.43 -10.12 -12.10
CA ALA A 34 6.82 -10.31 -13.50
C ALA A 34 6.97 -8.99 -14.25
N VAL A 35 6.05 -8.04 -14.05
CA VAL A 35 6.14 -6.70 -14.68
C VAL A 35 7.36 -5.93 -14.17
N LEU A 36 7.63 -5.97 -12.87
CA LEU A 36 8.82 -5.34 -12.29
C LEU A 36 10.10 -5.97 -12.84
N ALA A 37 10.20 -7.30 -12.88
CA ALA A 37 11.36 -8.01 -13.39
C ALA A 37 11.61 -7.75 -14.88
N ALA A 38 10.56 -7.77 -15.70
CA ALA A 38 10.68 -7.53 -17.14
C ALA A 38 11.03 -6.08 -17.47
N SER A 39 10.73 -5.12 -16.59
CA SER A 39 10.99 -3.68 -16.82
C SER A 39 12.49 -3.34 -16.95
N GLY A 40 13.38 -4.17 -16.39
CA GLY A 40 14.82 -3.91 -16.34
C GLY A 40 15.23 -2.72 -15.45
N LYS A 41 14.28 -2.11 -14.71
CA LYS A 41 14.54 -0.93 -13.87
C LYS A 41 15.17 -1.27 -12.52
N TYR A 42 15.15 -2.54 -12.12
CA TYR A 42 15.53 -3.00 -10.79
C TYR A 42 16.64 -4.04 -10.90
N PRO A 43 17.73 -3.91 -10.13
CA PRO A 43 18.85 -4.86 -10.18
C PRO A 43 18.47 -6.25 -9.65
N LYS A 44 17.44 -6.32 -8.81
CA LYS A 44 16.87 -7.56 -8.27
C LYS A 44 15.40 -7.35 -7.95
N VAL A 45 14.58 -8.34 -8.29
CA VAL A 45 13.16 -8.40 -7.92
C VAL A 45 12.93 -9.66 -7.10
N ILE A 46 12.29 -9.54 -5.94
CA ILE A 46 11.94 -10.66 -5.07
C ILE A 46 10.42 -10.74 -5.02
N GLY A 47 9.85 -11.88 -5.39
CA GLY A 47 8.45 -12.19 -5.14
C GLY A 47 8.33 -13.17 -3.97
N ALA A 48 7.51 -12.86 -2.98
CA ALA A 48 7.33 -13.76 -1.84
C ALA A 48 5.85 -14.01 -1.53
N ASP A 49 5.54 -15.23 -1.13
CA ASP A 49 4.20 -15.60 -0.64
C ASP A 49 4.33 -16.62 0.50
N LEU A 50 3.38 -16.58 1.42
CA LEU A 50 3.29 -17.54 2.53
C LEU A 50 2.92 -18.95 2.05
N ARG A 51 2.22 -19.05 0.92
CA ARG A 51 1.62 -20.30 0.43
C ARG A 51 2.36 -20.81 -0.80
N PRO A 52 2.69 -22.12 -0.85
CA PRO A 52 3.43 -22.69 -1.97
C PRO A 52 2.61 -22.72 -3.29
N GLY A 53 1.28 -22.82 -3.21
CA GLY A 53 0.42 -22.87 -4.40
C GLY A 53 0.45 -21.60 -5.24
N PRO A 54 0.18 -20.40 -4.66
CA PRO A 54 0.38 -19.11 -5.34
C PRO A 54 1.79 -18.93 -5.87
N LEU A 55 2.81 -19.27 -5.07
CA LEU A 55 4.21 -19.15 -5.48
C LEU A 55 4.56 -20.01 -6.70
N ALA A 56 4.00 -21.23 -6.80
CA ALA A 56 4.15 -22.07 -7.99
C ALA A 56 3.52 -21.43 -9.23
N LYS A 57 2.38 -20.75 -9.09
CA LYS A 57 1.77 -19.97 -10.18
C LYS A 57 2.58 -18.73 -10.53
N ALA A 58 3.18 -18.06 -9.54
CA ALA A 58 4.10 -16.96 -9.78
C ALA A 58 5.29 -17.40 -10.64
N LYS A 59 5.86 -18.59 -10.37
CA LYS A 59 6.92 -19.17 -11.19
C LYS A 59 6.48 -19.33 -12.65
N GLN A 60 5.31 -19.94 -12.87
CA GLN A 60 4.75 -20.08 -14.22
C GLN A 60 4.53 -18.73 -14.92
N THR A 61 4.10 -17.72 -14.17
CA THR A 61 3.91 -16.36 -14.71
C THR A 61 5.24 -15.76 -15.17
N LEU A 62 6.31 -15.91 -14.39
CA LEU A 62 7.65 -15.45 -14.74
C LEU A 62 8.21 -16.19 -15.97
N GLU A 63 8.06 -17.51 -16.04
CA GLU A 63 8.44 -18.33 -17.19
C GLU A 63 7.71 -17.89 -18.47
N HIS A 64 6.39 -17.73 -18.43
CA HIS A 64 5.59 -17.24 -19.55
C HIS A 64 5.94 -15.80 -19.98
N ALA A 65 6.43 -14.99 -19.04
CA ALA A 65 6.89 -13.64 -19.30
C ALA A 65 8.34 -13.58 -19.79
N GLY A 66 9.10 -14.68 -19.72
CA GLY A 66 10.51 -14.76 -20.09
C GLY A 66 11.40 -13.89 -19.19
N CYS A 67 11.11 -13.86 -17.89
CA CYS A 67 11.85 -13.07 -16.91
C CYS A 67 12.16 -13.84 -15.61
N GLU A 68 12.13 -15.16 -15.65
CA GLU A 68 12.43 -16.02 -14.50
C GLU A 68 13.82 -15.79 -13.92
N ASP A 69 14.80 -15.51 -14.76
CA ASP A 69 16.19 -15.24 -14.35
C ASP A 69 16.37 -13.85 -13.70
N ARG A 70 15.35 -13.01 -13.73
CA ARG A 70 15.37 -11.64 -13.20
C ARG A 70 14.62 -11.48 -11.89
N ALA A 71 13.96 -12.54 -11.42
CA ALA A 71 13.20 -12.55 -10.17
C ALA A 71 13.55 -13.78 -9.33
N GLU A 72 13.66 -13.55 -8.04
CA GLU A 72 13.81 -14.60 -7.04
C GLU A 72 12.47 -14.81 -6.32
N LEU A 73 12.01 -16.07 -6.25
CA LEU A 73 10.79 -16.42 -5.51
C LEU A 73 11.15 -17.02 -4.15
N ARG A 74 10.49 -16.53 -3.09
CA ARG A 74 10.72 -16.96 -1.71
C ARG A 74 9.43 -17.41 -1.04
N LEU A 75 9.43 -18.58 -0.42
CA LEU A 75 8.34 -19.06 0.43
C LEU A 75 8.59 -18.59 1.86
N GLY A 76 7.62 -17.87 2.45
CA GLY A 76 7.71 -17.45 3.86
C GLY A 76 6.69 -16.41 4.23
N ASP A 77 6.66 -16.05 5.52
CA ASP A 77 5.67 -15.15 6.12
C ASP A 77 6.15 -13.70 6.12
N GLY A 78 5.43 -12.85 5.40
CA GLY A 78 5.64 -11.42 5.38
C GLY A 78 7.09 -11.05 5.04
N LEU A 79 7.71 -10.22 5.87
CA LEU A 79 9.08 -9.73 5.67
C LEU A 79 10.16 -10.64 6.26
N SER A 80 9.81 -11.79 6.86
CA SER A 80 10.79 -12.75 7.38
C SER A 80 11.71 -13.34 6.30
N VAL A 81 11.30 -13.23 5.05
CA VAL A 81 12.05 -13.67 3.87
C VAL A 81 13.14 -12.70 3.42
N LEU A 82 13.22 -11.52 4.05
CA LEU A 82 14.15 -10.45 3.70
C LEU A 82 15.15 -10.19 4.83
N SER A 83 16.34 -9.72 4.45
CA SER A 83 17.32 -9.18 5.37
C SER A 83 17.32 -7.65 5.37
N ALA A 84 17.74 -7.04 6.47
CA ALA A 84 17.89 -5.60 6.56
C ALA A 84 18.83 -5.07 5.46
N GLY A 85 18.41 -4.01 4.76
CA GLY A 85 19.18 -3.39 3.69
C GLY A 85 19.18 -4.15 2.35
N GLU A 86 18.49 -5.31 2.25
CA GLU A 86 18.46 -6.11 1.03
C GLU A 86 17.68 -5.44 -0.11
N VAL A 87 16.63 -4.67 0.21
CA VAL A 87 15.77 -4.03 -0.77
C VAL A 87 15.60 -2.54 -0.49
N GLY A 88 15.44 -1.76 -1.54
CA GLY A 88 15.13 -0.32 -1.45
C GLY A 88 13.63 -0.02 -1.47
N THR A 89 12.80 -0.96 -1.90
CA THR A 89 11.34 -0.85 -1.86
C THR A 89 10.71 -2.18 -1.48
N ILE A 90 9.69 -2.12 -0.64
CA ILE A 90 8.81 -3.24 -0.30
C ILE A 90 7.40 -2.90 -0.78
N VAL A 91 6.80 -3.78 -1.57
CA VAL A 91 5.41 -3.66 -2.00
C VAL A 91 4.54 -4.64 -1.19
N LEU A 92 3.45 -4.12 -0.61
CA LEU A 92 2.43 -4.85 0.13
C LEU A 92 1.07 -4.55 -0.51
N ALA A 93 0.63 -5.38 -1.47
CA ALA A 93 -0.58 -5.12 -2.24
C ALA A 93 -1.64 -6.20 -2.04
N GLY A 94 -2.89 -5.77 -1.78
CA GLY A 94 -4.03 -6.68 -1.67
C GLY A 94 -4.27 -7.28 -0.28
N VAL A 95 -3.46 -6.95 0.71
CA VAL A 95 -3.68 -7.30 2.12
C VAL A 95 -4.47 -6.20 2.86
N SER A 96 -5.07 -6.52 4.01
CA SER A 96 -5.77 -5.52 4.83
C SER A 96 -4.78 -4.49 5.40
N ALA A 97 -5.28 -3.30 5.77
CA ALA A 97 -4.46 -2.33 6.50
C ALA A 97 -3.87 -2.93 7.78
N GLN A 98 -4.68 -3.69 8.51
CA GLN A 98 -4.24 -4.37 9.75
C GLN A 98 -3.09 -5.34 9.48
N THR A 99 -3.24 -6.21 8.50
CA THR A 99 -2.16 -7.14 8.10
C THR A 99 -0.90 -6.39 7.68
N THR A 100 -1.07 -5.25 6.98
CA THR A 100 0.07 -4.41 6.56
C THR A 100 0.88 -3.92 7.75
N TRP A 101 0.24 -3.29 8.74
CA TRP A 101 1.00 -2.77 9.89
C TRP A 101 1.53 -3.89 10.81
N GLU A 102 0.80 -5.00 10.98
CA GLU A 102 1.30 -6.16 11.73
C GLU A 102 2.57 -6.77 11.12
N ILE A 103 2.69 -6.78 9.79
CA ILE A 103 3.89 -7.19 9.08
C ILE A 103 5.05 -6.21 9.35
N ILE A 104 4.78 -4.91 9.33
CA ILE A 104 5.79 -3.87 9.57
C ILE A 104 6.26 -3.92 11.03
N GLU A 105 5.36 -4.02 12.00
CA GLU A 105 5.68 -4.09 13.43
C GLU A 105 6.59 -5.26 13.80
N LYS A 106 6.40 -6.40 13.15
CA LYS A 106 7.25 -7.59 13.34
C LYS A 106 8.65 -7.43 12.75
N THR A 107 8.93 -6.32 12.05
CA THR A 107 10.16 -6.14 11.27
C THR A 107 10.82 -4.79 11.59
N PRO A 108 11.48 -4.65 12.75
CA PRO A 108 11.97 -3.36 13.26
C PRO A 108 12.94 -2.63 12.33
N TRP A 109 13.68 -3.33 11.47
CA TRP A 109 14.62 -2.70 10.55
C TRP A 109 13.94 -1.88 9.43
N VAL A 110 12.64 -2.09 9.19
CA VAL A 110 11.86 -1.29 8.24
C VAL A 110 11.58 0.10 8.79
N SER A 111 11.43 0.21 10.11
CA SER A 111 11.13 1.46 10.83
C SER A 111 12.41 2.11 11.37
N GLN A 112 13.40 2.29 10.50
CA GLN A 112 14.68 2.93 10.83
C GLN A 112 15.07 3.95 9.75
N PRO A 113 15.85 4.99 10.10
CA PRO A 113 16.38 5.94 9.13
C PRO A 113 17.14 5.22 8.00
N GLY A 114 16.83 5.54 6.76
CA GLY A 114 17.41 4.86 5.60
C GLY A 114 16.79 3.50 5.28
N GLY A 115 15.75 3.10 5.97
CA GLY A 115 14.94 1.91 5.64
C GLY A 115 14.32 1.96 4.26
N PRO A 116 13.68 0.87 3.81
CA PRO A 116 13.09 0.80 2.47
C PRO A 116 11.86 1.70 2.37
N ARG A 117 11.56 2.17 1.15
CA ARG A 117 10.23 2.70 0.83
C ARG A 117 9.20 1.59 0.92
N LEU A 118 8.08 1.86 1.57
CA LEU A 118 6.91 0.99 1.59
C LEU A 118 5.91 1.47 0.54
N VAL A 119 5.54 0.60 -0.40
CA VAL A 119 4.45 0.83 -1.35
C VAL A 119 3.30 -0.09 -0.95
N MET A 120 2.18 0.49 -0.53
CA MET A 120 1.07 -0.24 0.07
C MET A 120 -0.22 0.00 -0.70
N VAL A 121 -0.96 -1.09 -0.93
CA VAL A 121 -2.30 -1.05 -1.54
C VAL A 121 -3.27 -1.79 -0.61
N PRO A 122 -3.68 -1.15 0.51
CA PRO A 122 -4.59 -1.81 1.44
C PRO A 122 -5.94 -2.09 0.79
N ALA A 123 -6.47 -3.29 1.01
CA ALA A 123 -7.78 -3.68 0.48
C ALA A 123 -8.94 -2.93 1.16
N THR A 124 -8.73 -2.49 2.40
CA THR A 124 -9.72 -1.81 3.25
C THR A 124 -9.03 -0.92 4.28
N ARG A 125 -9.79 -0.05 4.97
CA ARG A 125 -9.36 0.73 6.15
C ARG A 125 -8.20 1.69 5.83
N HIS A 126 -8.27 2.39 4.70
CA HIS A 126 -7.22 3.29 4.22
C HIS A 126 -6.86 4.39 5.25
N SER A 127 -7.89 4.98 5.90
CA SER A 127 -7.71 6.03 6.90
C SER A 127 -6.97 5.55 8.15
N GLU A 128 -7.20 4.30 8.55
CA GLU A 128 -6.54 3.71 9.70
C GLU A 128 -5.06 3.42 9.41
N LEU A 129 -4.73 2.97 8.18
CA LEU A 129 -3.34 2.79 7.79
C LEU A 129 -2.58 4.11 7.74
N ARG A 130 -3.19 5.20 7.21
CA ARG A 130 -2.57 6.53 7.25
C ARG A 130 -2.28 6.99 8.67
N ARG A 131 -3.28 6.86 9.56
CA ARG A 131 -3.13 7.20 10.98
C ARG A 131 -1.96 6.43 11.58
N TRP A 132 -1.95 5.12 11.42
CA TRP A 132 -0.90 4.25 11.95
C TRP A 132 0.48 4.67 11.45
N LEU A 133 0.64 4.91 10.15
CA LEU A 133 1.91 5.34 9.55
C LEU A 133 2.43 6.63 10.21
N TRP A 134 1.61 7.66 10.33
CA TRP A 134 2.02 8.94 10.93
C TRP A 134 2.33 8.81 12.41
N GLU A 135 1.54 8.06 13.17
CA GLU A 135 1.78 7.82 14.60
C GLU A 135 3.06 7.00 14.86
N HIS A 136 3.49 6.22 13.87
CA HIS A 136 4.68 5.37 13.96
C HIS A 136 5.92 5.94 13.24
N GLY A 137 5.90 7.21 12.85
CA GLY A 137 7.06 7.92 12.33
C GLY A 137 7.31 7.71 10.83
N PHE A 138 6.29 7.32 10.07
CA PHE A 138 6.34 7.28 8.62
C PHE A 138 5.76 8.55 8.01
N THR A 139 6.36 9.02 6.94
CA THR A 139 5.86 10.13 6.11
C THR A 139 5.38 9.58 4.77
N LEU A 140 4.20 10.03 4.33
CA LEU A 140 3.68 9.67 3.01
C LEU A 140 4.43 10.45 1.92
N ALA A 141 5.20 9.75 1.10
CA ALA A 141 5.83 10.29 -0.10
C ALA A 141 4.81 10.42 -1.24
N ALA A 142 3.82 9.53 -1.31
CA ALA A 142 2.69 9.60 -2.23
C ALA A 142 1.46 8.91 -1.61
N ASP A 143 0.27 9.35 -2.04
CA ASP A 143 -1.02 8.77 -1.63
C ASP A 143 -2.01 8.93 -2.79
N ARG A 144 -1.92 8.01 -3.75
CA ARG A 144 -2.64 8.08 -5.01
C ARG A 144 -3.97 7.36 -4.93
N PRO A 145 -5.11 8.05 -5.16
CA PRO A 145 -6.40 7.39 -5.27
C PRO A 145 -6.51 6.69 -6.63
N VAL A 146 -7.04 5.48 -6.62
CA VAL A 146 -7.20 4.67 -7.84
C VAL A 146 -8.53 3.95 -7.81
N GLN A 147 -9.25 3.97 -8.93
CA GLN A 147 -10.45 3.16 -9.10
C GLN A 147 -10.14 1.88 -9.89
N ALA A 148 -10.49 0.74 -9.32
CA ALA A 148 -10.35 -0.56 -9.98
C ALA A 148 -11.54 -1.45 -9.63
N ALA A 149 -12.09 -2.15 -10.62
CA ALA A 149 -13.26 -3.04 -10.47
C ALA A 149 -14.42 -2.40 -9.68
N GLY A 150 -14.74 -1.14 -9.94
CA GLY A 150 -15.82 -0.39 -9.29
C GLY A 150 -15.55 0.01 -7.83
N ARG A 151 -14.33 -0.12 -7.33
CA ARG A 151 -13.93 0.24 -5.96
C ARG A 151 -12.81 1.27 -5.97
N TRP A 152 -12.78 2.11 -4.94
CA TRP A 152 -11.69 3.01 -4.69
C TRP A 152 -10.62 2.38 -3.79
N TYR A 153 -9.39 2.64 -4.12
CA TYR A 153 -8.20 2.27 -3.35
C TYR A 153 -7.33 3.51 -3.13
N ALA A 154 -6.49 3.45 -2.12
CA ALA A 154 -5.40 4.39 -1.91
C ALA A 154 -4.09 3.61 -2.10
N VAL A 155 -3.28 4.00 -3.06
CA VAL A 155 -1.94 3.47 -3.29
C VAL A 155 -0.96 4.41 -2.61
N MET A 156 -0.39 3.96 -1.50
CA MET A 156 0.45 4.77 -0.62
C MET A 156 1.91 4.42 -0.80
N ALA A 157 2.78 5.42 -0.89
CA ALA A 157 4.21 5.24 -0.69
C ALA A 157 4.62 5.96 0.58
N ALA A 158 5.30 5.28 1.50
CA ALA A 158 5.75 5.84 2.76
C ALA A 158 7.23 5.53 3.02
N GLU A 159 7.89 6.44 3.73
CA GLU A 159 9.27 6.32 4.17
C GLU A 159 9.34 6.61 5.67
N TYR A 160 10.20 5.88 6.37
CA TYR A 160 10.41 6.14 7.80
C TYR A 160 11.31 7.35 7.99
N THR A 161 10.79 8.38 8.64
CA THR A 161 11.52 9.62 8.99
C THR A 161 11.78 9.74 10.48
N GLY A 162 11.07 8.96 11.31
CA GLY A 162 11.07 9.09 12.77
C GLY A 162 10.14 10.21 13.28
N GLU A 163 9.61 11.05 12.41
CA GLU A 163 8.69 12.13 12.77
C GLU A 163 7.29 11.58 13.04
N LYS A 164 6.90 11.56 14.31
CA LYS A 164 5.58 11.12 14.74
C LYS A 164 4.63 12.30 14.82
N LYS A 165 3.41 12.13 14.34
CA LYS A 165 2.33 13.10 14.53
C LYS A 165 1.01 12.39 14.85
N THR A 166 0.14 13.08 15.59
CA THR A 166 -1.26 12.69 15.76
C THR A 166 -2.08 13.41 14.69
N PRO A 167 -2.50 12.73 13.63
CA PRO A 167 -3.23 13.39 12.53
C PRO A 167 -4.68 13.68 12.93
N ALA A 168 -5.26 14.76 12.38
CA ALA A 168 -6.69 15.00 12.43
C ALA A 168 -7.46 13.89 11.67
N PHE A 169 -8.74 13.72 12.02
CA PHE A 169 -9.59 12.72 11.34
C PHE A 169 -9.67 12.97 9.82
N THR A 170 -9.79 14.24 9.41
CA THR A 170 -9.83 14.64 7.99
C THR A 170 -8.54 14.29 7.26
N GLU A 171 -7.39 14.47 7.89
CA GLU A 171 -6.11 14.06 7.32
C GLU A 171 -6.06 12.54 7.11
N CYS A 172 -6.52 11.76 8.09
CA CYS A 172 -6.61 10.31 7.95
C CYS A 172 -7.57 9.90 6.83
N LEU A 173 -8.72 10.56 6.72
CA LEU A 173 -9.77 10.22 5.76
C LEU A 173 -9.33 10.47 4.32
N PHE A 174 -8.74 11.62 4.04
CA PHE A 174 -8.39 12.05 2.69
C PHE A 174 -6.92 11.86 2.34
N GLY A 175 -6.02 11.90 3.32
CA GLY A 175 -4.58 11.83 3.09
C GLY A 175 -4.11 12.93 2.14
N ARG A 176 -3.22 12.56 1.21
CA ARG A 176 -2.70 13.42 0.15
C ARG A 176 -3.39 13.19 -1.21
N THR A 177 -4.57 12.54 -1.18
CA THR A 177 -5.26 12.15 -2.42
C THR A 177 -5.69 13.36 -3.29
N GLY A 178 -5.88 14.53 -2.69
CA GLY A 178 -6.20 15.77 -3.42
C GLY A 178 -5.11 16.28 -4.36
N GLU A 179 -3.88 15.75 -4.28
CA GLU A 179 -2.78 16.06 -5.19
C GLU A 179 -2.93 15.34 -6.57
N TRP A 180 -3.94 14.48 -6.71
CA TRP A 180 -4.17 13.66 -7.90
C TRP A 180 -5.47 14.02 -8.59
N PRO A 181 -5.58 13.84 -9.92
CA PRO A 181 -6.81 14.14 -10.66
C PRO A 181 -8.05 13.40 -10.13
N GLU A 182 -7.86 12.17 -9.64
CA GLU A 182 -8.93 11.34 -9.10
C GLU A 182 -9.32 11.69 -7.64
N GLY A 183 -8.66 12.67 -7.04
CA GLY A 183 -8.81 13.04 -5.63
C GLY A 183 -10.22 13.45 -5.24
N GLU A 184 -10.91 14.22 -6.08
CA GLU A 184 -12.29 14.64 -5.82
C GLU A 184 -13.25 13.44 -5.77
N GLY A 185 -13.12 12.49 -6.70
CA GLY A 185 -13.93 11.28 -6.72
C GLY A 185 -13.70 10.38 -5.50
N TYR A 186 -12.44 10.25 -5.09
CA TYR A 186 -12.09 9.53 -3.87
C TYR A 186 -12.65 10.22 -2.62
N ALA A 187 -12.53 11.54 -2.52
CA ALA A 187 -13.06 12.31 -1.40
C ALA A 187 -14.58 12.19 -1.31
N ALA A 188 -15.29 12.30 -2.43
CA ALA A 188 -16.75 12.10 -2.49
C ALA A 188 -17.12 10.68 -2.02
N TRP A 189 -16.40 9.66 -2.46
CA TRP A 189 -16.63 8.28 -2.01
C TRP A 189 -16.36 8.08 -0.51
N GLN A 190 -15.35 8.72 0.05
CA GLN A 190 -15.10 8.69 1.50
C GLN A 190 -16.20 9.40 2.28
N LYS A 191 -16.60 10.60 1.84
CA LYS A 191 -17.68 11.37 2.45
C LYS A 191 -19.00 10.60 2.46
N ALA A 192 -19.33 9.89 1.39
CA ALA A 192 -20.55 9.10 1.30
C ALA A 192 -20.68 7.99 2.36
N LYS A 193 -19.59 7.60 3.01
CA LYS A 193 -19.59 6.61 4.10
C LYS A 193 -19.77 7.22 5.49
N LEU A 194 -19.55 8.53 5.63
CA LEU A 194 -19.57 9.21 6.92
C LEU A 194 -20.88 9.04 7.69
N PRO A 195 -22.10 9.11 7.08
CA PRO A 195 -23.33 8.92 7.82
C PRO A 195 -23.40 7.57 8.54
N ARG A 196 -22.97 6.49 7.86
CA ARG A 196 -22.93 5.15 8.45
C ARG A 196 -21.85 5.03 9.52
N PHE A 197 -20.68 5.63 9.28
CA PHE A 197 -19.58 5.61 10.24
C PHE A 197 -19.96 6.37 11.52
N ARG A 198 -20.64 7.53 11.38
CA ARG A 198 -21.12 8.35 12.50
C ARG A 198 -22.01 7.58 13.50
N LEU A 199 -22.81 6.63 13.01
CA LEU A 199 -23.69 5.80 13.88
C LEU A 199 -22.92 4.95 14.89
N GLY A 200 -21.66 4.63 14.62
CA GLY A 200 -20.79 3.87 15.53
C GLY A 200 -19.91 4.73 16.44
N VAL A 201 -20.04 6.06 16.37
CA VAL A 201 -19.22 7.00 17.15
C VAL A 201 -20.04 7.57 18.30
N PRO A 202 -19.55 7.52 19.57
CA PRO A 202 -20.26 8.07 20.73
C PRO A 202 -20.55 9.57 20.56
N ASP A 203 -21.77 9.98 20.90
CA ASP A 203 -22.17 11.38 20.87
C ASP A 203 -21.32 12.22 21.85
N GLY A 204 -21.05 13.48 21.48
CA GLY A 204 -20.25 14.39 22.27
C GLY A 204 -18.75 14.16 22.24
N SER A 205 -18.26 13.13 21.50
CA SER A 205 -16.82 12.95 21.27
C SER A 205 -16.29 13.96 20.24
N LEU A 206 -15.00 14.29 20.31
CA LEU A 206 -14.34 15.13 19.29
C LEU A 206 -14.49 14.55 17.89
N LEU A 207 -14.40 13.23 17.76
CA LEU A 207 -14.58 12.54 16.48
C LEU A 207 -16.01 12.72 15.93
N ALA A 208 -17.03 12.66 16.82
CA ALA A 208 -18.41 12.92 16.41
C ALA A 208 -18.57 14.35 15.86
N GLN A 209 -17.99 15.35 16.54
CA GLN A 209 -18.01 16.74 16.09
C GLN A 209 -17.33 16.91 14.73
N GLU A 210 -16.12 16.37 14.55
CA GLU A 210 -15.41 16.44 13.27
C GLU A 210 -16.21 15.80 12.12
N ILE A 211 -16.90 14.68 12.37
CA ILE A 211 -17.75 14.04 11.35
C ILE A 211 -19.00 14.89 11.07
N ASP A 212 -19.65 15.41 12.10
CA ASP A 212 -20.86 16.23 11.96
C ASP A 212 -20.56 17.53 11.18
N ASP A 213 -19.41 18.17 11.42
CA ASP A 213 -18.92 19.33 10.66
C ASP A 213 -18.67 18.98 9.18
N LEU A 214 -18.08 17.84 8.90
CA LEU A 214 -17.88 17.36 7.53
C LEU A 214 -19.23 17.08 6.83
N LEU A 215 -20.20 16.52 7.54
CA LEU A 215 -21.53 16.25 7.01
C LEU A 215 -22.32 17.53 6.77
N ALA A 216 -22.18 18.57 7.64
CA ALA A 216 -22.81 19.86 7.46
C ALA A 216 -22.26 20.63 6.24
N GLY A 217 -20.99 20.44 5.90
CA GLY A 217 -20.36 21.03 4.71
C GLY A 217 -20.66 20.30 3.38
N LEU A 218 -21.43 19.22 3.40
CA LEU A 218 -21.86 18.52 2.18
C LEU A 218 -23.04 19.25 1.54
N PRO A 219 -23.05 19.46 0.21
CA PRO A 219 -24.26 19.94 -0.48
C PRO A 219 -25.39 18.93 -0.27
N ARG A 220 -26.56 19.43 0.10
CA ARG A 220 -27.80 18.64 0.27
C ARG A 220 -28.35 18.19 -1.07
#